data_6033cb2f14242516c9226877cdb49749
#
_entry.id   6033cb2f14242516c9226877cdb49749
#
_cell.length_a   1.000
_cell.length_b   1.000
_cell.length_c   1.000
_cell.angle_alpha   90.00
_cell.angle_beta   90.00
_cell.angle_gamma   90.00
#
_symmetry.space_group_name_H-M   'P 1'
#
loop_
_entity.id
_entity.type
_entity.pdbx_description
1 polymer ?
#
loop_
_entity_poly.entity_id
_entity_poly.type
_entity_poly.pdbx_seq_one_letter_code
_entity_poly.pdbx_strand_id
1 'polypeptide(L)'
;MIAFPPGAKVWLAGGATDMRKGMNGLALLVQQGLGRDPHGGELFCFRGRPGQLMKVLWHDGVGMSLYVKRIDHGRFIWPTPA
;
A
#
# COMPACT_ATOMS: atom_id res chain seq x y z
N MET A 1 -15.48 -9.45 -3.06
CA MET A 1 -14.17 -9.63 -3.74
C MET A 1 -13.72 -8.32 -4.34
N ILE A 2 -12.47 -7.99 -4.16
CA ILE A 2 -11.87 -6.83 -4.80
C ILE A 2 -11.19 -7.29 -6.08
N ALA A 3 -11.55 -6.67 -7.20
CA ALA A 3 -10.95 -6.96 -8.49
C ALA A 3 -10.20 -5.71 -8.99
N PHE A 4 -8.97 -5.90 -9.44
CA PHE A 4 -8.16 -4.83 -10.03
C PHE A 4 -8.12 -4.99 -11.54
N PRO A 5 -8.06 -3.86 -12.30
CA PRO A 5 -7.97 -3.95 -13.75
C PRO A 5 -6.66 -4.61 -14.18
N PRO A 6 -6.66 -5.32 -15.31
CA PRO A 6 -5.42 -5.85 -15.88
C PRO A 6 -4.41 -4.71 -16.12
N GLY A 7 -3.15 -4.98 -15.82
CA GLY A 7 -2.09 -3.99 -16.00
C GLY A 7 -1.99 -2.95 -14.91
N ALA A 8 -2.73 -3.10 -13.79
CA ALA A 8 -2.58 -2.21 -12.66
C ALA A 8 -1.15 -2.24 -12.12
N LYS A 9 -0.57 -1.06 -11.91
CA LYS A 9 0.78 -0.97 -11.33
C LYS A 9 0.71 -1.07 -9.83
N VAL A 10 1.61 -1.86 -9.26
CA VAL A 10 1.72 -2.08 -7.81
C VAL A 10 3.09 -1.61 -7.35
N TRP A 11 3.09 -0.76 -6.33
CA TRP A 11 4.29 -0.24 -5.71
C TRP A 11 4.40 -0.79 -4.29
N LEU A 12 5.58 -1.27 -3.93
CA LEU A 12 5.86 -1.75 -2.58
C LEU A 12 6.72 -0.69 -1.88
N ALA A 13 6.17 -0.12 -0.79
CA ALA A 13 6.95 0.83 0.01
C ALA A 13 8.09 0.11 0.71
N GLY A 14 9.32 0.60 0.54
CA GLY A 14 10.49 0.04 1.19
C GLY A 14 10.46 0.27 2.69
N GLY A 15 11.08 -0.64 3.44
CA GLY A 15 11.15 -0.55 4.89
C GLY A 15 9.80 -0.77 5.58
N ALA A 16 9.71 -0.30 6.82
CA ALA A 16 8.52 -0.40 7.63
C ALA A 16 7.75 0.92 7.64
N THR A 17 6.43 0.83 7.56
CA THR A 17 5.52 1.97 7.64
C THR A 17 4.77 1.93 8.97
N ASP A 18 4.49 3.09 9.54
CA ASP A 18 3.64 3.18 10.72
C ASP A 18 2.21 2.78 10.35
N MET A 19 1.78 1.61 10.81
CA MET A 19 0.48 1.03 10.46
C MET A 19 -0.70 1.72 11.15
N ARG A 20 -0.46 2.74 11.98
CA ARG A 20 -1.52 3.59 12.53
C ARG A 20 -2.02 4.60 11.50
N LYS A 21 -1.26 4.85 10.44
CA LYS A 21 -1.65 5.78 9.39
C LYS A 21 -2.86 5.24 8.63
N GLY A 22 -3.85 6.13 8.43
CA GLY A 22 -5.00 5.87 7.60
C GLY A 22 -4.82 6.39 6.17
N MET A 23 -5.94 6.54 5.45
CA MET A 23 -5.92 6.96 4.04
C MET A 23 -5.13 8.24 3.80
N ASN A 24 -5.38 9.27 4.60
CA ASN A 24 -4.74 10.58 4.39
C ASN A 24 -3.24 10.52 4.65
N GLY A 25 -2.84 9.86 5.74
CA GLY A 25 -1.42 9.73 6.07
C GLY A 25 -0.66 8.90 5.04
N LEU A 26 -1.25 7.82 4.56
CA LEU A 26 -0.63 6.98 3.53
C LEU A 26 -0.59 7.70 2.17
N ALA A 27 -1.63 8.44 1.81
CA ALA A 27 -1.62 9.25 0.59
C ALA A 27 -0.50 10.30 0.62
N LEU A 28 -0.27 10.90 1.78
CA LEU A 28 0.82 11.86 1.95
C LEU A 28 2.20 11.18 1.79
N LEU A 29 2.36 9.97 2.29
CA LEU A 29 3.59 9.18 2.07
C LEU A 29 3.81 8.89 0.58
N VAL A 30 2.76 8.60 -0.17
CA VAL A 30 2.87 8.39 -1.62
C VAL A 30 3.36 9.65 -2.31
N GLN A 31 2.78 10.80 -1.99
CA GLN A 31 3.17 12.07 -2.59
C GLN A 31 4.59 12.48 -2.22
N GLN A 32 4.92 12.46 -0.94
CA GLN A 32 6.18 12.99 -0.43
C GLN A 32 7.31 11.96 -0.46
N GLY A 33 7.00 10.71 -0.13
CA GLY A 33 8.00 9.65 -0.05
C GLY A 33 8.30 8.98 -1.37
N LEU A 34 7.28 8.73 -2.19
CA LEU A 34 7.43 8.06 -3.49
C LEU A 34 7.38 9.03 -4.66
N GLY A 35 6.96 10.27 -4.44
CA GLY A 35 6.84 11.27 -5.51
C GLY A 35 5.78 10.90 -6.55
N ARG A 36 4.74 10.18 -6.16
CA ARG A 36 3.69 9.72 -7.06
C ARG A 36 2.33 10.29 -6.66
N ASP A 37 1.37 10.21 -7.59
CA ASP A 37 0.02 10.68 -7.36
C ASP A 37 -0.82 9.54 -6.74
N PRO A 38 -1.28 9.67 -5.49
CA PRO A 38 -2.09 8.62 -4.86
C PRO A 38 -3.47 8.46 -5.52
N HIS A 39 -3.91 9.41 -6.34
CA HIS A 39 -5.20 9.39 -7.04
C HIS A 39 -5.10 8.80 -8.45
N GLY A 40 -3.92 8.37 -8.88
CA GLY A 40 -3.65 7.95 -10.25
C GLY A 40 -4.07 6.53 -10.60
N GLY A 41 -4.69 5.79 -9.68
CA GLY A 41 -5.14 4.41 -9.94
C GLY A 41 -4.08 3.34 -9.70
N GLU A 42 -2.87 3.70 -9.33
CA GLU A 42 -1.85 2.74 -8.95
C GLU A 42 -2.10 2.24 -7.53
N LEU A 43 -1.65 1.02 -7.24
CA LEU A 43 -1.75 0.42 -5.92
C LEU A 43 -0.46 0.65 -5.14
N PHE A 44 -0.60 1.05 -3.87
CA PHE A 44 0.54 1.30 -3.00
C PHE A 44 0.43 0.40 -1.77
N CYS A 45 1.40 -0.51 -1.60
CA CYS A 45 1.41 -1.49 -0.54
C CYS A 45 2.41 -1.10 0.54
N PHE A 46 1.95 -1.12 1.79
CA PHE A 46 2.75 -0.77 2.96
C PHE A 46 2.70 -1.94 3.94
N ARG A 47 3.79 -2.19 4.63
CA ARG A 47 3.83 -3.18 5.70
C ARG A 47 4.40 -2.58 6.98
N GLY A 48 3.93 -3.08 8.11
CA GLY A 48 4.44 -2.69 9.42
C GLY A 48 5.78 -3.37 9.74
N ARG A 49 6.42 -2.92 10.82
CA ARG A 49 7.71 -3.45 11.26
C ARG A 49 7.68 -4.94 11.56
N PRO A 50 6.67 -5.49 12.27
CA PRO A 50 6.59 -6.94 12.48
C PRO A 50 6.30 -7.72 11.19
N GLY A 51 5.78 -7.06 10.15
CA GLY A 51 5.50 -7.68 8.87
C GLY A 51 4.24 -8.52 8.81
N GLN A 52 3.40 -8.50 9.84
CA GLN A 52 2.15 -9.26 9.87
C GLN A 52 0.95 -8.47 9.38
N LEU A 53 1.08 -7.15 9.28
CA LEU A 53 0.02 -6.26 8.84
C LEU A 53 0.44 -5.55 7.56
N MET A 54 -0.43 -5.59 6.56
CA MET A 54 -0.24 -4.90 5.29
C MET A 54 -1.43 -4.00 5.02
N LYS A 55 -1.17 -2.83 4.46
CA LYS A 55 -2.21 -1.94 3.96
C LYS A 55 -1.95 -1.66 2.48
N VAL A 56 -3.03 -1.62 1.70
CA VAL A 56 -2.99 -1.28 0.28
C VAL A 56 -3.89 -0.08 0.06
N LEU A 57 -3.31 0.98 -0.49
CA LEU A 57 -3.99 2.22 -0.81
C LEU A 57 -4.12 2.36 -2.33
N TRP A 58 -5.31 2.68 -2.83
CA TRP A 58 -5.50 2.99 -4.25
C TRP A 58 -6.74 3.82 -4.45
N HIS A 59 -6.77 4.57 -5.54
CA HIS A 59 -7.96 5.30 -5.98
C HIS A 59 -8.62 4.52 -7.11
N ASP A 60 -9.89 4.14 -6.93
CA ASP A 60 -10.60 3.24 -7.84
C ASP A 60 -11.36 3.95 -8.97
N GLY A 61 -11.15 5.27 -9.13
CA GLY A 61 -11.85 6.11 -10.08
C GLY A 61 -13.07 6.81 -9.49
N VAL A 62 -13.55 6.35 -8.35
CA VAL A 62 -14.70 6.93 -7.63
C VAL A 62 -14.26 7.52 -6.30
N GLY A 63 -13.35 6.85 -5.61
CA GLY A 63 -12.86 7.29 -4.32
C GLY A 63 -11.58 6.58 -3.91
N MET A 64 -11.00 7.05 -2.81
CA MET A 64 -9.84 6.44 -2.21
C MET A 64 -10.26 5.19 -1.42
N SER A 65 -9.54 4.09 -1.63
CA SER A 65 -9.80 2.81 -0.96
C SER A 65 -8.58 2.39 -0.15
N LEU A 66 -8.84 1.77 0.99
CA LEU A 66 -7.80 1.22 1.85
C LEU A 66 -8.17 -0.20 2.23
N TYR A 67 -7.31 -1.14 1.86
CA TYR A 67 -7.43 -2.55 2.23
C TYR A 67 -6.42 -2.86 3.32
N VAL A 68 -6.85 -3.59 4.34
CA VAL A 68 -5.99 -3.99 5.46
C VAL A 68 -6.04 -5.50 5.58
N LYS A 69 -4.86 -6.12 5.65
CA LYS A 69 -4.76 -7.56 5.87
C LYS A 69 -3.75 -7.87 6.96
N ARG A 70 -4.19 -8.67 7.92
CA ARG A 70 -3.33 -9.25 8.96
C ARG A 70 -3.23 -10.75 8.71
N ILE A 71 -2.00 -11.26 8.60
CA ILE A 71 -1.79 -12.70 8.49
C ILE A 71 -1.56 -13.29 9.88
N ASP A 72 -2.09 -14.51 10.09
CA ASP A 72 -2.02 -15.16 11.40
C ASP A 72 -0.65 -15.70 11.72
N HIS A 73 0.08 -16.16 10.69
CA HIS A 73 1.40 -16.76 10.83
C HIS A 73 2.36 -16.20 9.79
N GLY A 74 3.63 -16.07 10.16
CA GLY A 74 4.65 -15.56 9.28
C GLY A 74 4.57 -14.05 9.12
N ARG A 75 5.08 -13.56 8.00
CA ARG A 75 5.13 -12.12 7.70
C ARG A 75 5.15 -11.89 6.20
N PHE A 76 4.71 -10.70 5.79
CA PHE A 76 4.86 -10.24 4.42
C PHE A 76 6.34 -9.98 4.13
N ILE A 77 6.82 -10.49 3.01
CA ILE A 77 8.20 -10.30 2.57
C ILE A 77 8.18 -9.54 1.26
N TRP A 78 8.84 -8.37 1.25
CA TRP A 78 9.01 -7.58 0.03
C TRP A 78 10.23 -8.06 -0.74
N PRO A 79 10.18 -8.09 -2.08
CA PRO A 79 11.37 -8.31 -2.88
C PRO A 79 12.44 -7.26 -2.55
N THR A 80 13.68 -7.68 -2.45
CA THR A 80 14.79 -6.76 -2.26
C THR A 80 15.22 -6.25 -3.64
N PRO A 81 15.35 -4.93 -3.85
CA PRO A 81 15.87 -4.41 -5.11
C PRO A 81 17.29 -4.93 -5.35
N ALA A 82 17.55 -5.30 -6.59
CA ALA A 82 18.89 -5.74 -7.00
C ALA A 82 19.86 -4.57 -7.09
#